data_021c2592124fc249f3d8d6b99587d058
#
_entry.id   021c2592124fc249f3d8d6b99587d058
#
_cell.length_a   1.000
_cell.length_b   1.000
_cell.length_c   1.000
_cell.angle_alpha   90.00
_cell.angle_beta   90.00
_cell.angle_gamma   90.00
#
_symmetry.space_group_name_H-M   'P 1'
#
loop_
_entity.id
_entity.type
_entity.pdbx_description
1 polymer ?
#
loop_
_entity_poly.entity_id
_entity_poly.type
_entity_poly.pdbx_seq_one_letter_code
_entity_poly.pdbx_strand_id
1 'polypeptide(L)'
;MVLNIKFNTPTALATLLLAACLLLGCEAGVGDKCSTSNDCPTGTVCDTDSPSGYCLAAGCEFDDECPEDAVCIRFTKDQSFCLKKCKKNGDCRSGYTCRNDLGSHAFCYVAPDFTYGRENANEVPFQVGE
;
A
#
# COMPACT_ATOMS: atom_id res chain seq x y z
N MET A 1 -19.18 -42.06 36.60
CA MET A 1 -17.89 -42.11 35.89
C MET A 1 -17.51 -40.69 35.58
N VAL A 2 -16.67 -40.09 36.41
CA VAL A 2 -16.27 -38.66 36.25
C VAL A 2 -14.98 -38.63 35.44
N LEU A 3 -15.05 -38.08 34.23
CA LEU A 3 -13.89 -37.92 33.36
C LEU A 3 -13.06 -36.75 33.87
N ASN A 4 -11.93 -37.03 34.53
CA ASN A 4 -10.96 -36.01 34.95
C ASN A 4 -10.08 -35.59 33.75
N ILE A 5 -10.49 -34.55 33.06
CA ILE A 5 -9.67 -33.95 32.00
C ILE A 5 -8.65 -33.03 32.69
N LYS A 6 -7.41 -33.49 32.85
CA LYS A 6 -6.27 -32.66 33.26
C LYS A 6 -5.89 -31.75 32.08
N PHE A 7 -6.32 -30.49 32.12
CA PHE A 7 -5.82 -29.48 31.24
C PHE A 7 -4.37 -29.18 31.63
N ASN A 8 -3.44 -29.56 30.77
CA ASN A 8 -2.03 -29.17 30.90
C ASN A 8 -1.89 -27.70 30.43
N THR A 9 -1.95 -26.79 31.38
CA THR A 9 -2.08 -25.33 31.18
C THR A 9 -1.07 -24.65 30.22
N PRO A 10 0.20 -25.10 30.08
CA PRO A 10 1.13 -24.40 29.15
C PRO A 10 0.85 -24.68 27.67
N THR A 11 0.35 -25.88 27.33
CA THR A 11 0.08 -26.22 25.92
C THR A 11 -1.23 -25.62 25.42
N ALA A 12 -2.24 -25.47 26.27
CA ALA A 12 -3.51 -24.83 25.91
C ALA A 12 -3.36 -23.35 25.66
N LEU A 13 -2.51 -22.64 26.40
CA LEU A 13 -2.24 -21.20 26.19
C LEU A 13 -1.47 -20.98 24.88
N ALA A 14 -0.50 -21.84 24.58
CA ALA A 14 0.29 -21.72 23.33
C ALA A 14 -0.56 -21.94 22.07
N THR A 15 -1.48 -22.91 22.12
CA THR A 15 -2.41 -23.15 20.99
C THR A 15 -3.42 -22.02 20.82
N LEU A 16 -3.89 -21.40 21.90
CA LEU A 16 -4.82 -20.25 21.83
C LEU A 16 -4.13 -19.02 21.24
N LEU A 17 -2.87 -18.74 21.59
CA LEU A 17 -2.08 -17.65 21.05
C LEU A 17 -1.75 -17.85 19.55
N LEU A 18 -1.47 -19.09 19.13
CA LEU A 18 -1.22 -19.40 17.72
C LEU A 18 -2.49 -19.23 16.87
N ALA A 19 -3.65 -19.62 17.39
CA ALA A 19 -4.93 -19.44 16.71
C ALA A 19 -5.34 -17.96 16.61
N ALA A 20 -5.02 -17.13 17.60
CA ALA A 20 -5.26 -15.68 17.55
C ALA A 20 -4.42 -14.96 16.49
N CYS A 21 -3.15 -15.38 16.26
CA CYS A 21 -2.31 -14.82 15.20
C CYS A 21 -2.80 -15.15 13.78
N LEU A 22 -3.53 -16.24 13.59
CA LEU A 22 -4.09 -16.62 12.28
C LEU A 22 -5.34 -15.83 11.91
N LEU A 23 -5.97 -15.15 12.86
CA LEU A 23 -7.18 -14.33 12.67
C LEU A 23 -6.86 -12.84 12.46
N LEU A 24 -5.63 -12.39 12.72
CA LEU A 24 -5.13 -11.06 12.37
C LEU A 24 -4.72 -11.11 10.90
N GLY A 25 -5.70 -11.12 10.00
CA GLY A 25 -5.45 -10.93 8.57
C GLY A 25 -4.65 -9.65 8.38
N CYS A 26 -3.55 -9.71 7.62
CA CYS A 26 -2.87 -8.51 7.14
C CYS A 26 -3.88 -7.76 6.27
N GLU A 27 -4.47 -6.70 6.83
CA GLU A 27 -5.32 -5.80 6.06
C GLU A 27 -4.44 -5.06 5.05
N ALA A 28 -4.83 -5.08 3.77
CA ALA A 28 -4.11 -4.36 2.74
C ALA A 28 -4.12 -2.86 3.03
N GLY A 29 -3.01 -2.17 2.75
CA GLY A 29 -2.83 -0.75 2.94
C GLY A 29 -2.71 0.01 1.61
N VAL A 30 -2.65 1.34 1.71
CA VAL A 30 -2.27 2.18 0.57
C VAL A 30 -0.86 1.80 0.11
N GLY A 31 -0.68 1.63 -1.19
CA GLY A 31 0.60 1.21 -1.77
C GLY A 31 0.79 -0.30 -1.88
N ASP A 32 -0.12 -1.10 -1.36
CA ASP A 32 -0.06 -2.55 -1.52
C ASP A 32 -0.43 -2.97 -2.94
N LYS A 33 0.07 -4.14 -3.34
CA LYS A 33 -0.23 -4.74 -4.64
C LYS A 33 -1.70 -5.13 -4.73
N CYS A 34 -2.25 -5.00 -5.91
CA CYS A 34 -3.64 -5.40 -6.20
C CYS A 34 -3.78 -5.85 -7.66
N SER A 35 -4.83 -6.58 -7.92
CA SER A 35 -5.29 -6.92 -9.28
C SER A 35 -6.66 -6.33 -9.55
N THR A 36 -7.43 -6.12 -8.50
CA THR A 36 -8.76 -5.51 -8.52
C THR A 36 -8.93 -4.60 -7.32
N SER A 37 -9.93 -3.72 -7.34
CA SER A 37 -10.22 -2.84 -6.18
C SER A 37 -10.71 -3.59 -4.95
N ASN A 38 -11.13 -4.86 -5.08
CA ASN A 38 -11.48 -5.70 -3.94
C ASN A 38 -10.26 -6.13 -3.11
N ASP A 39 -9.06 -6.04 -3.68
CA ASP A 39 -7.81 -6.34 -3.00
C ASP A 39 -7.33 -5.16 -2.13
N CYS A 40 -8.00 -4.01 -2.24
CA CYS A 40 -7.60 -2.76 -1.59
C CYS A 40 -8.48 -2.43 -0.38
N PRO A 41 -8.00 -1.59 0.54
CA PRO A 41 -8.80 -1.11 1.67
C PRO A 41 -10.08 -0.40 1.23
N THR A 42 -11.08 -0.38 2.08
CA THR A 42 -12.32 0.37 1.85
C THR A 42 -12.01 1.85 1.56
N GLY A 43 -12.60 2.39 0.50
CA GLY A 43 -12.38 3.78 0.08
C GLY A 43 -11.17 3.98 -0.82
N THR A 44 -10.47 2.90 -1.17
CA THR A 44 -9.37 2.94 -2.15
C THR A 44 -9.69 2.10 -3.38
N VAL A 45 -8.97 2.33 -4.44
CA VAL A 45 -9.09 1.61 -5.72
C VAL A 45 -7.74 1.04 -6.14
N CYS A 46 -7.76 0.00 -6.96
CA CYS A 46 -6.56 -0.55 -7.56
C CYS A 46 -6.20 0.23 -8.84
N ASP A 47 -5.08 0.93 -8.83
CA ASP A 47 -4.45 1.43 -10.04
C ASP A 47 -3.69 0.28 -10.71
N THR A 48 -4.28 -0.29 -11.73
CA THR A 48 -3.73 -1.43 -12.49
C THR A 48 -2.66 -1.01 -13.49
N ASP A 49 -2.52 0.28 -13.78
CA ASP A 49 -1.48 0.83 -14.64
C ASP A 49 -0.12 0.92 -13.92
N SER A 50 -0.16 0.94 -12.60
CA SER A 50 1.05 0.89 -11.76
C SER A 50 1.62 -0.53 -11.67
N PRO A 51 2.96 -0.70 -11.54
CA PRO A 51 3.62 -2.02 -11.46
C PRO A 51 3.03 -2.93 -10.37
N SER A 52 2.49 -4.07 -10.79
CA SER A 52 1.79 -5.05 -9.92
C SER A 52 0.54 -4.48 -9.21
N GLY A 53 -0.10 -3.47 -9.79
CA GLY A 53 -1.18 -2.71 -9.20
C GLY A 53 -0.75 -1.88 -8.00
N TYR A 54 -1.50 -0.87 -7.63
CA TYR A 54 -1.23 -0.01 -6.47
C TYR A 54 -2.55 0.42 -5.84
N CYS A 55 -2.77 0.10 -4.58
CA CYS A 55 -3.95 0.58 -3.86
C CYS A 55 -3.78 2.06 -3.53
N LEU A 56 -4.68 2.91 -4.03
CA LEU A 56 -4.67 4.35 -3.77
C LEU A 56 -6.08 4.90 -3.60
N ALA A 57 -6.23 6.05 -2.97
CA ALA A 57 -7.44 6.86 -3.02
C ALA A 57 -7.19 8.11 -3.84
N ALA A 58 -8.17 8.53 -4.66
CA ALA A 58 -8.09 9.71 -5.48
C ALA A 58 -8.91 10.86 -4.88
N GLY A 59 -8.53 12.10 -5.21
CA GLY A 59 -9.32 13.29 -4.91
C GLY A 59 -9.12 13.85 -3.50
N CYS A 60 -8.00 13.56 -2.83
CA CYS A 60 -7.68 14.17 -1.54
C CYS A 60 -7.28 15.65 -1.68
N GLU A 61 -7.57 16.44 -0.68
CA GLU A 61 -7.14 17.83 -0.56
C GLU A 61 -6.09 18.00 0.54
N PHE A 62 -6.22 17.24 1.63
CA PHE A 62 -5.34 17.28 2.81
C PHE A 62 -4.90 15.88 3.22
N ASP A 63 -3.81 15.80 3.99
CA ASP A 63 -3.23 14.54 4.46
C ASP A 63 -4.16 13.76 5.41
N ASP A 64 -5.01 14.45 6.16
CA ASP A 64 -5.96 13.85 7.10
C ASP A 64 -7.16 13.17 6.42
N GLU A 65 -7.34 13.38 5.12
CA GLU A 65 -8.30 12.64 4.30
C GLU A 65 -7.77 11.29 3.83
N CYS A 66 -6.45 11.06 3.99
CA CYS A 66 -5.81 9.82 3.61
C CYS A 66 -5.73 8.83 4.78
N PRO A 67 -5.68 7.51 4.51
CA PRO A 67 -5.35 6.52 5.52
C PRO A 67 -4.07 6.88 6.29
N GLU A 68 -3.92 6.41 7.54
CA GLU A 68 -2.89 6.83 8.49
C GLU A 68 -1.45 6.65 7.97
N ASP A 69 -1.21 5.65 7.12
CA ASP A 69 0.08 5.34 6.50
C ASP A 69 0.27 6.00 5.12
N ALA A 70 -0.64 6.87 4.71
CA ALA A 70 -0.62 7.56 3.44
C ALA A 70 -0.52 9.08 3.60
N VAL A 71 -0.23 9.76 2.50
CA VAL A 71 -0.12 11.22 2.40
C VAL A 71 -0.78 11.68 1.10
N CYS A 72 -1.43 12.84 1.13
CA CYS A 72 -2.06 13.43 -0.05
C CYS A 72 -1.00 14.09 -0.94
N ILE A 73 -0.81 13.56 -2.14
CA ILE A 73 0.11 14.11 -3.13
C ILE A 73 -0.70 14.69 -4.28
N ARG A 74 -0.49 15.96 -4.53
CA ARG A 74 -1.13 16.69 -5.63
C ARG A 74 -0.15 16.80 -6.79
N PHE A 75 -0.43 16.08 -7.87
CA PHE A 75 0.39 16.10 -9.09
C PHE A 75 0.03 17.28 -10.00
N THR A 76 -1.27 17.59 -10.08
CA THR A 76 -1.78 18.73 -10.83
C THR A 76 -2.91 19.39 -10.05
N LYS A 77 -3.48 20.46 -10.59
CA LYS A 77 -4.63 21.16 -10.00
C LYS A 77 -5.83 20.22 -9.75
N ASP A 78 -6.02 19.26 -10.65
CA ASP A 78 -7.20 18.39 -10.68
C ASP A 78 -6.86 16.91 -10.37
N GLN A 79 -5.60 16.61 -10.04
CA GLN A 79 -5.13 15.25 -9.78
C GLN A 79 -4.37 15.17 -8.45
N SER A 80 -4.98 14.50 -7.50
CA SER A 80 -4.39 14.21 -6.21
C SER A 80 -4.69 12.78 -5.79
N PHE A 81 -3.75 12.18 -5.07
CA PHE A 81 -3.85 10.78 -4.62
C PHE A 81 -3.25 10.61 -3.24
N CYS A 82 -3.87 9.75 -2.45
CA CYS A 82 -3.26 9.22 -1.24
C CYS A 82 -2.23 8.17 -1.61
N LEU A 83 -0.96 8.45 -1.35
CA LEU A 83 0.16 7.56 -1.62
C LEU A 83 0.84 7.16 -0.32
N LYS A 84 1.43 5.96 -0.28
CA LYS A 84 2.11 5.43 0.90
C LYS A 84 3.25 6.33 1.35
N LYS A 85 3.28 6.71 2.61
CA LYS A 85 4.40 7.44 3.24
C LYS A 85 5.65 6.57 3.27
N CYS A 86 6.81 7.20 3.15
CA CYS A 86 8.10 6.55 3.31
C CYS A 86 9.12 7.50 3.93
N LYS A 87 10.22 6.93 4.43
CA LYS A 87 11.40 7.67 4.90
C LYS A 87 12.63 7.36 4.06
N LYS A 88 12.64 6.20 3.42
CA LYS A 88 13.73 5.68 2.58
C LYS A 88 13.18 4.71 1.52
N ASN A 89 13.98 4.41 0.51
CA ASN A 89 13.58 3.49 -0.57
C ASN A 89 13.16 2.11 -0.07
N GLY A 90 13.78 1.60 1.01
CA GLY A 90 13.44 0.30 1.59
C GLY A 90 12.04 0.23 2.23
N ASP A 91 11.37 1.36 2.43
CA ASP A 91 10.00 1.41 2.92
C ASP A 91 8.97 1.20 1.80
N CYS A 92 9.44 1.33 0.54
CA CYS A 92 8.62 1.10 -0.65
C CYS A 92 8.86 -0.31 -1.18
N ARG A 93 7.82 -0.91 -1.73
CA ARG A 93 7.95 -2.22 -2.37
C ARG A 93 8.75 -2.17 -3.67
N SER A 94 9.15 -3.32 -4.18
CA SER A 94 9.90 -3.44 -5.42
C SER A 94 9.19 -2.73 -6.59
N GLY A 95 9.95 -1.99 -7.41
CA GLY A 95 9.44 -1.16 -8.51
C GLY A 95 9.05 0.25 -8.10
N TYR A 96 9.19 0.60 -6.80
CA TYR A 96 8.87 1.93 -6.27
C TYR A 96 10.05 2.51 -5.51
N THR A 97 10.17 3.84 -5.53
CA THR A 97 11.16 4.61 -4.79
C THR A 97 10.48 5.61 -3.86
N CYS A 98 11.17 5.97 -2.79
CA CYS A 98 10.73 7.01 -1.87
C CYS A 98 11.11 8.38 -2.44
N ARG A 99 10.12 9.16 -2.86
CA ARG A 99 10.27 10.51 -3.42
C ARG A 99 9.88 11.56 -2.40
N ASN A 100 10.50 12.74 -2.47
CA ASN A 100 10.23 13.89 -1.61
C ASN A 100 10.19 15.22 -2.40
N ASP A 101 9.97 15.14 -3.69
CA ASP A 101 9.98 16.29 -4.61
C ASP A 101 8.61 16.96 -4.77
N LEU A 102 7.55 16.36 -4.21
CA LEU A 102 6.20 16.91 -4.21
C LEU A 102 5.59 16.83 -2.80
N GLY A 103 4.91 17.89 -2.39
CA GLY A 103 4.19 17.92 -1.11
C GLY A 103 5.09 18.07 0.12
N SER A 104 4.51 17.83 1.30
CA SER A 104 5.15 18.01 2.61
C SER A 104 5.82 16.76 3.16
N HIS A 105 5.51 15.59 2.60
CA HIS A 105 6.00 14.29 3.05
C HIS A 105 6.53 13.47 1.90
N ALA A 106 7.50 12.60 2.19
CA ALA A 106 7.99 11.63 1.21
C ALA A 106 6.97 10.50 1.01
N PHE A 107 6.88 10.02 -0.22
CA PHE A 107 5.91 9.03 -0.66
C PHE A 107 6.52 8.01 -1.63
N CYS A 108 5.95 6.81 -1.63
CA CYS A 108 6.34 5.75 -2.58
C CYS A 108 5.72 6.01 -3.95
N TYR A 109 6.55 6.13 -4.97
CA TYR A 109 6.13 6.30 -6.36
C TYR A 109 6.93 5.39 -7.29
N VAL A 110 6.42 5.15 -8.49
CA VAL A 110 7.07 4.29 -9.49
C VAL A 110 8.52 4.73 -9.69
N ALA A 111 9.45 3.77 -9.65
CA ALA A 111 10.86 4.06 -9.89
C ALA A 111 11.07 4.55 -11.33
N PRO A 112 11.88 5.59 -11.57
CA PRO A 112 12.07 6.16 -12.90
C PRO A 112 12.74 5.21 -13.90
N ASP A 113 13.43 4.20 -13.41
CA ASP A 113 14.07 3.14 -14.18
C ASP A 113 13.18 1.89 -14.37
N PHE A 114 11.99 1.90 -13.76
CA PHE A 114 11.04 0.82 -13.95
C PHE A 114 10.47 0.88 -15.38
N THR A 115 11.09 0.15 -16.28
CA THR A 115 10.52 -0.08 -17.62
C THR A 115 9.31 -0.99 -17.48
N TYR A 116 8.13 -0.43 -17.47
CA TYR A 116 6.88 -1.14 -17.75
C TYR A 116 7.11 -1.99 -19.00
N GLY A 117 6.90 -3.30 -18.91
CA GLY A 117 7.25 -4.26 -19.95
C GLY A 117 7.12 -3.66 -21.33
N ARG A 118 8.25 -3.55 -22.02
CA ARG A 118 8.47 -2.80 -23.26
C ARG A 118 7.64 -3.36 -24.40
N GLU A 119 6.34 -3.06 -24.41
CA GLU A 119 5.49 -3.42 -25.53
C GLU A 119 4.97 -2.23 -26.34
N ASN A 120 5.15 -0.99 -25.89
CA ASN A 120 4.87 0.21 -26.72
C ASN A 120 5.86 1.33 -26.44
N ALA A 121 7.02 1.25 -27.09
CA ALA A 121 8.11 2.25 -27.01
C ALA A 121 7.78 3.59 -27.74
N ASN A 122 6.51 3.94 -27.91
CA ASN A 122 6.09 5.16 -28.61
C ASN A 122 5.20 6.11 -27.77
N GLU A 123 5.00 5.86 -26.49
CA GLU A 123 4.35 6.85 -25.63
C GLU A 123 5.40 7.66 -24.89
N VAL A 124 5.34 8.95 -25.15
CA VAL A 124 6.20 10.02 -24.67
C VAL A 124 6.26 9.99 -23.14
N PRO A 125 7.44 10.00 -22.51
CA PRO A 125 7.52 10.14 -21.06
C PRO A 125 6.88 11.46 -20.65
N PHE A 126 6.00 11.41 -19.63
CA PHE A 126 5.37 12.57 -19.02
C PHE A 126 6.45 13.58 -18.64
N GLN A 127 6.55 14.66 -19.42
CA GLN A 127 7.44 15.77 -19.14
C GLN A 127 6.78 16.65 -18.09
N VAL A 128 7.34 16.68 -16.90
CA VAL A 128 7.01 17.71 -15.91
C VAL A 128 7.53 19.03 -16.51
N GLY A 129 6.61 19.88 -16.96
CA GLY A 129 6.94 21.23 -17.41
C GLY A 129 7.52 22.06 -16.27
N GLU A 130 8.63 22.75 -16.54
CA GLU A 130 9.25 23.77 -15.69
C GLU A 130 8.29 24.92 -15.37
#